data_0376119b3780b106638aebd29c4e7608
#
_entry.id   0376119b3780b106638aebd29c4e7608
#
_cell.length_a   1.000
_cell.length_b   1.000
_cell.length_c   1.000
_cell.angle_alpha   90.00
_cell.angle_beta   90.00
_cell.angle_gamma   90.00
#
_symmetry.space_group_name_H-M   'P 1'
#
loop_
_entity.id
_entity.type
_entity.pdbx_description
1 polymer ?
#
loop_
_entity_poly.entity_id
_entity_poly.type
_entity_poly.pdbx_seq_one_letter_code
_entity_poly.pdbx_strand_id
1 'polypeptide(L)'
;MTEQTYDRATQDIGNILALEHVNVTVPDQAVATTFYVSGLGFTRDPYMMVGQENMWVNIGQQQFHLPTRAPQIVRGHVGIVVPDREALRARLKRVESRLAGTAFAWSVEKGYIAVTCPWGNQFRCYAPGPQFGEMTIGIPYVEIAVAPETAAGIARFYQEVMKAPATVSRSKKGVTTRVRMGLTQDLIFRETAEKLPAYDGHHIAIYIANFSSPHVFLKNRNLITQESDAHQYRFQDIIDPETGKTLCVIEHEVRSLYHPMWGRDLVNRNAGQNIRAYQRGHDAFSSADHLRAFTS
;
A
#
# COMPACT_ATOMS: atom_id res chain seq x y z
N MET A 1 4.08 7.05 45.78
CA MET A 1 3.57 6.71 44.44
C MET A 1 4.47 7.44 43.46
N THR A 2 5.25 6.71 42.65
CA THR A 2 6.05 7.31 41.59
C THR A 2 5.08 7.80 40.51
N GLU A 3 5.11 9.10 40.23
CA GLU A 3 4.32 9.71 39.17
C GLU A 3 4.76 9.10 37.83
N GLN A 4 3.84 8.42 37.13
CA GLN A 4 4.13 7.80 35.88
C GLN A 4 4.14 8.89 34.81
N THR A 5 5.32 9.15 34.22
CA THR A 5 5.47 10.09 33.08
C THR A 5 5.23 9.39 31.78
N TYR A 6 4.49 10.04 30.86
CA TYR A 6 4.19 9.53 29.52
C TYR A 6 4.82 10.45 28.47
N ASP A 7 5.52 9.86 27.51
CA ASP A 7 5.96 10.57 26.30
C ASP A 7 4.82 10.60 25.28
N ARG A 8 4.13 11.74 25.19
CA ARG A 8 3.00 11.94 24.29
C ARG A 8 3.41 12.01 22.81
N ALA A 9 4.66 12.40 22.51
CA ALA A 9 5.16 12.49 21.13
C ALA A 9 5.19 11.12 20.43
N THR A 10 5.23 10.02 21.20
CA THR A 10 5.15 8.67 20.65
C THR A 10 3.80 8.35 19.99
N GLN A 11 2.78 9.17 20.27
CA GLN A 11 1.43 9.03 19.71
C GLN A 11 1.21 9.86 18.43
N ASP A 12 2.19 10.68 18.04
CA ASP A 12 2.08 11.52 16.86
C ASP A 12 2.28 10.70 15.59
N ILE A 13 1.29 10.73 14.70
CA ILE A 13 1.33 10.04 13.40
C ILE A 13 1.64 10.98 12.24
N GLY A 14 1.65 12.30 12.47
CA GLY A 14 1.86 13.32 11.44
C GLY A 14 0.63 13.58 10.58
N ASN A 15 0.86 14.17 9.41
CA ASN A 15 -0.21 14.65 8.54
C ASN A 15 -0.81 13.58 7.62
N ILE A 16 -0.08 12.52 7.29
CA ILE A 16 -0.58 11.42 6.47
C ILE A 16 -1.28 10.43 7.39
N LEU A 17 -2.59 10.20 7.14
CA LEU A 17 -3.43 9.39 8.02
C LEU A 17 -3.61 7.95 7.52
N ALA A 18 -3.52 7.74 6.20
CA ALA A 18 -3.62 6.40 5.62
C ALA A 18 -2.96 6.36 4.23
N LEU A 19 -2.34 5.23 3.90
CA LEU A 19 -2.10 4.77 2.54
C LEU A 19 -3.33 3.93 2.16
N GLU A 20 -4.16 4.47 1.25
CA GLU A 20 -5.44 3.85 0.92
C GLU A 20 -5.30 2.76 -0.13
N HIS A 21 -4.64 3.05 -1.25
CA HIS A 21 -4.46 2.02 -2.28
C HIS A 21 -3.13 2.11 -3.01
N VAL A 22 -2.80 0.99 -3.64
CA VAL A 22 -1.76 0.89 -4.66
C VAL A 22 -2.46 0.69 -6.00
N ASN A 23 -2.19 1.57 -6.97
CA ASN A 23 -2.67 1.45 -8.34
C ASN A 23 -1.59 0.85 -9.23
N VAL A 24 -1.94 -0.25 -9.89
CA VAL A 24 -1.15 -0.85 -10.96
C VAL A 24 -2.07 -1.33 -12.06
N THR A 25 -1.82 -0.93 -13.29
CA THR A 25 -2.62 -1.41 -14.41
C THR A 25 -2.27 -2.86 -14.76
N VAL A 26 -3.27 -3.59 -15.25
CA VAL A 26 -3.17 -5.01 -15.61
C VAL A 26 -3.73 -5.22 -17.02
N PRO A 27 -3.10 -6.03 -17.87
CA PRO A 27 -3.58 -6.22 -19.26
C PRO A 27 -4.80 -7.15 -19.37
N ASP A 28 -5.04 -8.00 -18.37
CA ASP A 28 -6.09 -9.02 -18.38
C ASP A 28 -6.80 -9.13 -17.03
N GLN A 29 -8.08 -8.79 -16.99
CA GLN A 29 -8.89 -8.82 -15.77
C GLN A 29 -9.24 -10.24 -15.29
N ALA A 30 -9.30 -11.23 -16.20
CA ALA A 30 -9.55 -12.62 -15.79
C ALA A 30 -8.32 -13.22 -15.10
N VAL A 31 -7.14 -12.95 -15.62
CA VAL A 31 -5.86 -13.31 -15.00
C VAL A 31 -5.70 -12.56 -13.67
N ALA A 32 -6.01 -11.25 -13.62
CA ALA A 32 -5.98 -10.46 -12.40
C ALA A 32 -6.94 -11.03 -11.33
N THR A 33 -8.18 -11.37 -11.70
CA THR A 33 -9.15 -12.01 -10.80
C THR A 33 -8.62 -13.36 -10.30
N THR A 34 -8.02 -14.16 -11.17
CA THR A 34 -7.41 -15.43 -10.77
C THR A 34 -6.32 -15.23 -9.74
N PHE A 35 -5.46 -14.23 -9.93
CA PHE A 35 -4.35 -13.93 -9.02
C PHE A 35 -4.82 -13.26 -7.71
N TYR A 36 -5.45 -12.07 -7.80
CA TYR A 36 -5.76 -11.27 -6.61
C TYR A 36 -6.93 -11.86 -5.78
N VAL A 37 -7.98 -12.37 -6.45
CA VAL A 37 -9.16 -12.88 -5.75
C VAL A 37 -9.03 -14.36 -5.42
N SER A 38 -8.70 -15.21 -6.38
CA SER A 38 -8.64 -16.67 -6.15
C SER A 38 -7.32 -17.08 -5.48
N GLY A 39 -6.21 -16.49 -5.87
CA GLY A 39 -4.85 -16.78 -5.37
C GLY A 39 -4.57 -16.12 -4.03
N LEU A 40 -4.58 -14.78 -3.97
CA LEU A 40 -4.29 -14.05 -2.74
C LEU A 40 -5.46 -14.08 -1.75
N GLY A 41 -6.69 -14.29 -2.21
CA GLY A 41 -7.87 -14.35 -1.36
C GLY A 41 -8.49 -12.99 -1.04
N PHE A 42 -8.15 -11.96 -1.81
CA PHE A 42 -8.72 -10.64 -1.65
C PHE A 42 -10.16 -10.57 -2.14
N THR A 43 -10.87 -9.51 -1.79
CA THR A 43 -12.28 -9.37 -2.14
C THR A 43 -12.46 -8.29 -3.20
N ARG A 44 -13.05 -8.66 -4.33
CA ARG A 44 -13.47 -7.66 -5.31
C ARG A 44 -14.47 -6.72 -4.65
N ASP A 45 -14.22 -5.41 -4.73
CA ASP A 45 -15.10 -4.42 -4.12
C ASP A 45 -16.48 -4.46 -4.80
N PRO A 46 -17.57 -4.64 -4.04
CA PRO A 46 -18.90 -4.75 -4.62
C PRO A 46 -19.48 -3.42 -5.10
N TYR A 47 -18.90 -2.28 -4.67
CA TYR A 47 -19.42 -0.94 -4.96
C TYR A 47 -18.60 -0.19 -6.01
N MET A 48 -17.28 -0.47 -6.08
CA MET A 48 -16.37 0.18 -7.03
C MET A 48 -16.27 -0.62 -8.34
N MET A 49 -17.42 -0.94 -8.90
CA MET A 49 -17.53 -1.70 -10.14
C MET A 49 -17.81 -0.75 -11.31
N VAL A 50 -16.76 -0.09 -11.80
CA VAL A 50 -16.86 0.73 -13.01
C VAL A 50 -16.55 -0.16 -14.22
N GLY A 51 -17.53 -0.93 -14.65
CA GLY A 51 -17.39 -1.87 -15.77
C GLY A 51 -16.52 -3.10 -15.45
N GLN A 52 -16.17 -3.87 -16.48
CA GLN A 52 -15.29 -5.04 -16.35
C GLN A 52 -13.80 -4.70 -16.44
N GLU A 53 -13.47 -3.49 -16.89
CA GLU A 53 -12.12 -3.06 -17.23
C GLU A 53 -11.39 -2.33 -16.08
N ASN A 54 -12.05 -2.16 -14.94
CA ASN A 54 -11.49 -1.42 -13.82
C ASN A 54 -11.86 -2.11 -12.51
N MET A 55 -10.99 -3.01 -12.07
CA MET A 55 -11.23 -3.79 -10.85
C MET A 55 -10.60 -3.10 -9.62
N TRP A 56 -11.38 -3.06 -8.55
CA TRP A 56 -10.92 -2.74 -7.21
C TRP A 56 -10.98 -3.99 -6.35
N VAL A 57 -9.92 -4.27 -5.61
CA VAL A 57 -9.88 -5.40 -4.67
C VAL A 57 -9.51 -4.93 -3.27
N ASN A 58 -10.32 -5.33 -2.30
CA ASN A 58 -10.17 -4.98 -0.90
C ASN A 58 -9.18 -5.91 -0.21
N ILE A 59 -8.34 -5.32 0.61
CA ILE A 59 -7.40 -5.99 1.49
C ILE A 59 -7.40 -5.26 2.85
N GLY A 60 -8.27 -5.67 3.75
CA GLY A 60 -8.53 -4.98 5.00
C GLY A 60 -9.15 -3.60 4.76
N GLN A 61 -8.48 -2.56 5.22
CA GLN A 61 -8.85 -1.14 5.03
C GLN A 61 -8.18 -0.50 3.80
N GLN A 62 -7.42 -1.27 3.03
CA GLN A 62 -6.72 -0.82 1.84
C GLN A 62 -7.24 -1.54 0.60
N GLN A 63 -6.82 -1.03 -0.58
CA GLN A 63 -7.23 -1.60 -1.85
C GLN A 63 -6.05 -1.72 -2.83
N PHE A 64 -6.20 -2.60 -3.82
CA PHE A 64 -5.52 -2.45 -5.11
C PHE A 64 -6.53 -1.93 -6.13
N HIS A 65 -6.11 -0.91 -6.88
CA HIS A 65 -6.84 -0.41 -8.04
C HIS A 65 -6.14 -0.94 -9.30
N LEU A 66 -6.88 -1.67 -10.14
CA LEU A 66 -6.37 -2.50 -11.23
C LEU A 66 -7.05 -2.17 -12.57
N PRO A 67 -6.82 -0.97 -13.16
CA PRO A 67 -7.35 -0.64 -14.47
C PRO A 67 -6.74 -1.50 -15.57
N THR A 68 -7.50 -1.76 -16.64
CA THR A 68 -7.00 -2.53 -17.80
C THR A 68 -6.16 -1.65 -18.72
N ARG A 69 -4.84 -1.87 -18.72
CA ARG A 69 -3.85 -1.23 -19.60
C ARG A 69 -2.59 -2.11 -19.66
N ALA A 70 -1.55 -1.65 -20.37
CA ALA A 70 -0.21 -2.24 -20.28
C ALA A 70 0.21 -2.39 -18.79
N PRO A 71 0.89 -3.48 -18.43
CA PRO A 71 1.17 -3.76 -17.02
C PRO A 71 2.10 -2.72 -16.41
N GLN A 72 1.77 -2.27 -15.21
CA GLN A 72 2.63 -1.45 -14.38
C GLN A 72 3.27 -2.28 -13.27
N ILE A 73 4.53 -1.99 -12.97
CA ILE A 73 5.31 -2.75 -11.99
C ILE A 73 5.93 -1.79 -10.98
N VAL A 74 5.54 -1.94 -9.73
CA VAL A 74 6.15 -1.22 -8.61
C VAL A 74 7.65 -1.53 -8.57
N ARG A 75 8.48 -0.50 -8.57
CA ARG A 75 9.93 -0.63 -8.47
C ARG A 75 10.33 -0.99 -7.04
N GLY A 76 10.01 -2.22 -6.62
CA GLY A 76 10.20 -2.68 -5.25
C GLY A 76 9.23 -3.81 -4.93
N HIS A 77 8.56 -3.73 -3.77
CA HIS A 77 7.56 -4.72 -3.41
C HIS A 77 6.51 -4.16 -2.45
N VAL A 78 5.36 -4.83 -2.39
CA VAL A 78 4.29 -4.51 -1.46
C VAL A 78 4.27 -5.54 -0.34
N GLY A 79 4.34 -5.08 0.91
CA GLY A 79 4.07 -5.90 2.08
C GLY A 79 2.57 -6.14 2.22
N ILE A 80 2.21 -7.35 2.59
CA ILE A 80 0.83 -7.77 2.78
C ILE A 80 0.73 -8.58 4.07
N VAL A 81 -0.22 -8.25 4.92
CA VAL A 81 -0.63 -9.11 6.04
C VAL A 81 -1.85 -9.92 5.60
N VAL A 82 -1.82 -11.22 5.84
CA VAL A 82 -2.93 -12.13 5.56
C VAL A 82 -3.29 -12.89 6.84
N PRO A 83 -4.58 -13.14 7.09
CA PRO A 83 -5.01 -13.77 8.33
C PRO A 83 -4.42 -15.18 8.54
N ASP A 84 -4.24 -15.93 7.44
CA ASP A 84 -3.76 -17.31 7.46
C ASP A 84 -2.83 -17.57 6.27
N ARG A 85 -1.52 -17.77 6.55
CA ARG A 85 -0.52 -18.07 5.54
C ARG A 85 -0.64 -19.47 4.94
N GLU A 86 -1.11 -20.46 5.71
CA GLU A 86 -1.29 -21.81 5.17
C GLU A 86 -2.48 -21.84 4.20
N ALA A 87 -3.57 -21.15 4.53
CA ALA A 87 -4.67 -20.97 3.60
C ALA A 87 -4.24 -20.20 2.34
N LEU A 88 -3.38 -19.16 2.47
CA LEU A 88 -2.78 -18.48 1.32
C LEU A 88 -1.99 -19.46 0.45
N ARG A 89 -1.09 -20.25 1.06
CA ARG A 89 -0.28 -21.24 0.35
C ARG A 89 -1.13 -22.24 -0.42
N ALA A 90 -2.20 -22.75 0.19
CA ALA A 90 -3.13 -23.66 -0.47
C ALA A 90 -3.83 -23.00 -1.68
N ARG A 91 -4.21 -21.71 -1.58
CA ARG A 91 -4.80 -20.95 -2.69
C ARG A 91 -3.80 -20.71 -3.82
N LEU A 92 -2.57 -20.28 -3.51
CA LEU A 92 -1.52 -20.08 -4.51
C LEU A 92 -1.25 -21.37 -5.30
N LYS A 93 -1.12 -22.51 -4.59
CA LYS A 93 -0.96 -23.83 -5.23
C LYS A 93 -2.10 -24.17 -6.17
N ARG A 94 -3.33 -23.84 -5.79
CA ARG A 94 -4.54 -24.13 -6.59
C ARG A 94 -4.60 -23.35 -7.91
N VAL A 95 -4.03 -22.14 -7.95
CA VAL A 95 -4.08 -21.29 -9.14
C VAL A 95 -2.86 -21.47 -10.07
N GLU A 96 -1.84 -22.22 -9.69
CA GLU A 96 -0.59 -22.39 -10.46
C GLU A 96 -0.85 -22.78 -11.92
N SER A 97 -1.67 -23.81 -12.14
CA SER A 97 -1.94 -24.27 -13.52
C SER A 97 -2.68 -23.23 -14.37
N ARG A 98 -3.51 -22.40 -13.73
CA ARG A 98 -4.27 -21.34 -14.42
C ARG A 98 -3.41 -20.09 -14.73
N LEU A 99 -2.31 -19.93 -14.01
CA LEU A 99 -1.36 -18.83 -14.19
C LEU A 99 -0.06 -19.28 -14.86
N ALA A 100 -0.02 -20.53 -15.33
CA ALA A 100 1.13 -21.07 -16.09
C ALA A 100 1.42 -20.22 -17.34
N GLY A 101 2.69 -20.04 -17.65
CA GLY A 101 3.12 -19.19 -18.78
C GLY A 101 3.16 -17.68 -18.51
N THR A 102 2.81 -17.26 -17.30
CA THR A 102 2.98 -15.88 -16.83
C THR A 102 4.22 -15.76 -15.93
N ALA A 103 4.52 -14.57 -15.40
CA ALA A 103 5.58 -14.38 -14.41
C ALA A 103 5.20 -14.88 -13.00
N PHE A 104 4.00 -15.44 -12.82
CA PHE A 104 3.54 -15.91 -11.52
C PHE A 104 4.50 -16.93 -10.91
N ALA A 105 4.93 -16.62 -9.69
CA ALA A 105 5.79 -17.50 -8.88
C ALA A 105 5.53 -17.27 -7.40
N TRP A 106 5.86 -18.24 -6.55
CA TRP A 106 5.84 -18.05 -5.11
C TRP A 106 6.81 -19.01 -4.40
N SER A 107 7.31 -18.59 -3.24
CA SER A 107 8.18 -19.39 -2.37
C SER A 107 7.88 -19.10 -0.91
N VAL A 108 8.17 -20.07 -0.06
CA VAL A 108 8.10 -19.91 1.40
C VAL A 108 9.44 -19.46 1.91
N GLU A 109 9.49 -18.27 2.47
CA GLU A 109 10.69 -17.64 3.01
C GLU A 109 10.65 -17.62 4.55
N LYS A 110 11.79 -17.29 5.17
CA LYS A 110 11.85 -17.10 6.62
C LYS A 110 10.99 -15.90 7.02
N GLY A 111 9.78 -16.17 7.51
CA GLY A 111 8.87 -15.15 8.05
C GLY A 111 7.76 -14.67 7.10
N TYR A 112 7.80 -14.96 5.80
CA TYR A 112 6.78 -14.55 4.84
C TYR A 112 6.69 -15.54 3.67
N ILE A 113 5.65 -15.41 2.85
CA ILE A 113 5.57 -16.03 1.54
C ILE A 113 5.88 -14.95 0.51
N ALA A 114 6.94 -15.16 -0.30
CA ALA A 114 7.22 -14.32 -1.45
C ALA A 114 6.28 -14.70 -2.59
N VAL A 115 5.67 -13.72 -3.25
CA VAL A 115 4.76 -13.95 -4.37
C VAL A 115 5.06 -12.94 -5.47
N THR A 116 5.19 -13.43 -6.69
CA THR A 116 5.28 -12.61 -7.91
C THR A 116 3.94 -12.68 -8.63
N CYS A 117 3.35 -11.53 -8.98
CA CYS A 117 2.12 -11.51 -9.77
C CYS A 117 2.37 -11.95 -11.22
N PRO A 118 1.32 -12.23 -12.01
CA PRO A 118 1.46 -12.64 -13.42
C PRO A 118 2.28 -11.71 -14.31
N TRP A 119 2.47 -10.46 -13.91
CA TRP A 119 3.20 -9.44 -14.69
C TRP A 119 4.50 -8.96 -14.04
N GLY A 120 4.85 -9.44 -12.84
CA GLY A 120 6.14 -9.17 -12.21
C GLY A 120 6.10 -8.37 -10.92
N ASN A 121 4.94 -7.82 -10.48
CA ASN A 121 4.85 -7.17 -9.18
C ASN A 121 5.18 -8.14 -8.05
N GLN A 122 6.00 -7.69 -7.09
CA GLN A 122 6.49 -8.49 -5.99
C GLN A 122 5.69 -8.22 -4.71
N PHE A 123 5.35 -9.29 -3.99
CA PHE A 123 4.65 -9.21 -2.72
C PHE A 123 5.39 -10.02 -1.65
N ARG A 124 5.35 -9.53 -0.42
CA ARG A 124 5.77 -10.28 0.78
C ARG A 124 4.58 -10.45 1.70
N CYS A 125 4.07 -11.68 1.79
CA CYS A 125 2.87 -11.98 2.54
C CYS A 125 3.22 -12.53 3.93
N TYR A 126 2.82 -11.81 4.97
CA TYR A 126 3.11 -12.10 6.37
C TYR A 126 1.87 -12.62 7.11
N ALA A 127 2.07 -13.36 8.18
CA ALA A 127 1.03 -13.53 9.21
C ALA A 127 0.90 -12.25 10.04
N PRO A 128 -0.24 -12.01 10.71
CA PRO A 128 -0.35 -10.99 11.74
C PRO A 128 0.76 -11.13 12.79
N GLY A 129 1.20 -10.01 13.33
CA GLY A 129 2.25 -10.00 14.35
C GLY A 129 2.52 -8.60 14.88
N PRO A 130 3.23 -8.48 16.01
CA PRO A 130 3.43 -7.20 16.73
C PRO A 130 4.03 -6.09 15.87
N GLN A 131 4.83 -6.44 14.85
CA GLN A 131 5.45 -5.49 13.93
C GLN A 131 4.44 -4.78 13.01
N PHE A 132 3.21 -5.28 12.93
CA PHE A 132 2.11 -4.73 12.12
C PHE A 132 0.98 -4.18 12.98
N GLY A 133 1.19 -4.05 14.31
CA GLY A 133 0.15 -3.66 15.25
C GLY A 133 -1.00 -4.66 15.22
N GLU A 134 -2.22 -4.17 15.17
CA GLU A 134 -3.44 -5.00 15.15
C GLU A 134 -3.90 -5.39 13.74
N MET A 135 -3.09 -5.13 12.71
CA MET A 135 -3.44 -5.47 11.35
C MET A 135 -3.51 -6.99 11.17
N THR A 136 -4.69 -7.53 10.89
CA THR A 136 -4.92 -8.93 10.59
C THR A 136 -4.99 -9.21 9.09
N ILE A 137 -5.39 -8.21 8.31
CA ILE A 137 -5.36 -8.20 6.85
C ILE A 137 -5.12 -6.76 6.39
N GLY A 138 -4.20 -6.53 5.44
CA GLY A 138 -3.92 -5.18 4.96
C GLY A 138 -2.57 -5.04 4.26
N ILE A 139 -2.25 -3.78 3.90
CA ILE A 139 -0.98 -3.35 3.32
C ILE A 139 -0.20 -2.58 4.40
N PRO A 140 0.72 -3.23 5.13
CA PRO A 140 1.51 -2.57 6.16
C PRO A 140 2.59 -1.65 5.59
N TYR A 141 3.06 -1.89 4.36
CA TYR A 141 4.03 -1.02 3.72
C TYR A 141 4.11 -1.23 2.20
N VAL A 142 4.61 -0.20 1.53
CA VAL A 142 5.11 -0.28 0.16
C VAL A 142 6.59 0.08 0.19
N GLU A 143 7.45 -0.76 -0.37
CA GLU A 143 8.89 -0.47 -0.52
C GLU A 143 9.21 -0.13 -1.97
N ILE A 144 9.86 1.01 -2.18
CA ILE A 144 10.27 1.54 -3.48
C ILE A 144 11.80 1.60 -3.54
N ALA A 145 12.38 1.05 -4.58
CA ALA A 145 13.79 1.18 -4.88
C ALA A 145 14.10 2.58 -5.45
N VAL A 146 15.13 3.22 -4.93
CA VAL A 146 15.57 4.56 -5.34
C VAL A 146 17.07 4.60 -5.58
N ALA A 147 17.54 5.63 -6.30
CA ALA A 147 18.96 5.84 -6.55
C ALA A 147 19.75 6.05 -5.25
N PRO A 148 21.06 5.75 -5.23
CA PRO A 148 21.91 6.06 -4.08
C PRO A 148 21.90 7.55 -3.74
N GLU A 149 22.15 7.88 -2.48
CA GLU A 149 22.26 9.25 -1.95
C GLU A 149 20.96 10.08 -1.99
N THR A 150 19.80 9.43 -2.19
CA THR A 150 18.49 10.11 -2.22
C THR A 150 17.73 10.03 -0.89
N ALA A 151 18.05 9.08 -0.03
CA ALA A 151 17.28 8.78 1.19
C ALA A 151 17.09 9.99 2.11
N ALA A 152 18.14 10.78 2.33
CA ALA A 152 18.08 11.94 3.23
C ALA A 152 17.17 13.05 2.67
N GLY A 153 17.27 13.35 1.38
CA GLY A 153 16.41 14.34 0.72
C GLY A 153 14.95 13.89 0.66
N ILE A 154 14.70 12.60 0.43
CA ILE A 154 13.35 12.01 0.49
C ILE A 154 12.76 12.17 1.90
N ALA A 155 13.55 11.92 2.95
CA ALA A 155 13.09 12.12 4.33
C ALA A 155 12.70 13.58 4.57
N ARG A 156 13.55 14.55 4.14
CA ARG A 156 13.26 15.98 4.24
C ARG A 156 11.96 16.35 3.52
N PHE A 157 11.75 15.86 2.31
CA PHE A 157 10.51 16.11 1.56
C PHE A 157 9.27 15.71 2.38
N TYR A 158 9.24 14.50 2.92
CA TYR A 158 8.08 14.07 3.70
C TYR A 158 7.94 14.82 5.02
N GLN A 159 9.04 15.14 5.70
CA GLN A 159 9.00 15.90 6.95
C GLN A 159 8.56 17.35 6.73
N GLU A 160 9.12 18.03 5.74
CA GLU A 160 8.93 19.47 5.53
C GLU A 160 7.71 19.80 4.69
N VAL A 161 7.45 19.02 3.63
CA VAL A 161 6.35 19.25 2.70
C VAL A 161 5.09 18.53 3.13
N MET A 162 5.19 17.22 3.31
CA MET A 162 4.03 16.38 3.65
C MET A 162 3.72 16.38 5.15
N LYS A 163 4.60 16.91 6.02
CA LYS A 163 4.46 16.91 7.48
C LYS A 163 4.25 15.50 8.05
N ALA A 164 4.89 14.51 7.46
CA ALA A 164 4.85 13.12 7.90
C ALA A 164 6.19 12.74 8.57
N PRO A 165 6.18 12.00 9.68
CA PRO A 165 7.39 11.51 10.31
C PRO A 165 8.17 10.61 9.33
N ALA A 166 9.44 10.91 9.14
CA ALA A 166 10.32 10.14 8.29
C ALA A 166 11.67 9.91 8.98
N THR A 167 12.23 8.71 8.83
CA THR A 167 13.52 8.33 9.43
C THR A 167 14.43 7.70 8.40
N VAL A 168 15.71 8.05 8.45
CA VAL A 168 16.74 7.42 7.62
C VAL A 168 17.50 6.41 8.46
N SER A 169 17.66 5.20 7.96
CA SER A 169 18.45 4.15 8.61
C SER A 169 19.49 3.58 7.65
N ARG A 170 20.65 3.22 8.21
CA ARG A 170 21.75 2.55 7.50
C ARG A 170 21.95 1.16 8.10
N SER A 171 22.01 0.16 7.25
CA SER A 171 22.25 -1.23 7.65
C SER A 171 23.15 -1.94 6.63
N LYS A 172 23.51 -3.20 6.92
CA LYS A 172 24.20 -4.05 5.93
C LYS A 172 23.39 -4.29 4.65
N LYS A 173 22.06 -4.02 4.69
CA LYS A 173 21.15 -4.14 3.54
C LYS A 173 20.99 -2.83 2.76
N GLY A 174 21.80 -1.82 3.07
CA GLY A 174 21.76 -0.50 2.42
C GLY A 174 21.10 0.58 3.28
N VAL A 175 20.87 1.72 2.65
CA VAL A 175 20.22 2.91 3.24
C VAL A 175 18.74 2.88 2.92
N THR A 176 17.91 3.23 3.90
CA THR A 176 16.46 3.31 3.72
C THR A 176 15.89 4.55 4.37
N THR A 177 14.92 5.16 3.72
CA THR A 177 14.00 6.12 4.34
C THR A 177 12.70 5.40 4.62
N ARG A 178 12.20 5.52 5.85
CA ARG A 178 10.88 5.02 6.26
C ARG A 178 10.01 6.22 6.60
N VAL A 179 8.89 6.34 5.92
CA VAL A 179 7.89 7.40 6.10
C VAL A 179 6.64 6.80 6.71
N ARG A 180 6.14 7.38 7.80
CA ARG A 180 4.90 6.95 8.44
C ARG A 180 3.70 7.36 7.59
N MET A 181 2.83 6.39 7.29
CA MET A 181 1.61 6.55 6.51
C MET A 181 0.35 6.23 7.34
N GLY A 182 0.21 6.85 8.50
CA GLY A 182 -0.87 6.56 9.45
C GLY A 182 -0.42 5.64 10.59
N LEU A 183 -1.37 4.95 11.22
CA LEU A 183 -1.12 4.19 12.45
C LEU A 183 -0.21 2.96 12.25
N THR A 184 -0.43 2.20 11.18
CA THR A 184 0.18 0.87 11.00
C THR A 184 0.84 0.68 9.65
N GLN A 185 1.03 1.77 8.88
CA GLN A 185 1.53 1.70 7.53
C GLN A 185 2.79 2.55 7.35
N ASP A 186 3.66 2.11 6.45
CA ASP A 186 4.87 2.83 6.06
C ASP A 186 5.05 2.86 4.53
N LEU A 187 5.64 3.93 4.03
CA LEU A 187 6.25 3.97 2.72
C LEU A 187 7.76 3.94 2.91
N ILE A 188 8.42 2.97 2.28
CA ILE A 188 9.85 2.73 2.47
C ILE A 188 10.57 2.99 1.14
N PHE A 189 11.58 3.85 1.18
CA PHE A 189 12.48 4.06 0.05
C PHE A 189 13.82 3.40 0.35
N ARG A 190 14.23 2.46 -0.50
CA ARG A 190 15.49 1.74 -0.35
C ARG A 190 16.45 2.12 -1.45
N GLU A 191 17.60 2.65 -1.06
CA GLU A 191 18.68 2.91 -2.01
C GLU A 191 19.24 1.62 -2.60
N THR A 192 19.44 1.63 -3.91
CA THR A 192 20.10 0.54 -4.65
C THR A 192 21.02 1.09 -5.72
N ALA A 193 22.13 0.40 -5.95
CA ALA A 193 23.05 0.68 -7.05
C ALA A 193 22.59 0.02 -8.37
N GLU A 194 21.56 -0.81 -8.34
CA GLU A 194 21.01 -1.45 -9.52
C GLU A 194 20.34 -0.40 -10.43
N LYS A 195 20.44 -0.61 -11.74
CA LYS A 195 19.74 0.24 -12.70
C LYS A 195 18.24 0.08 -12.53
N LEU A 196 17.57 1.15 -12.15
CA LEU A 196 16.12 1.17 -12.02
C LEU A 196 15.44 1.24 -13.40
N PRO A 197 14.33 0.52 -13.60
CA PRO A 197 13.51 0.69 -14.79
C PRO A 197 12.92 2.12 -14.83
N ALA A 198 12.52 2.56 -16.01
CA ALA A 198 11.77 3.81 -16.16
C ALA A 198 10.47 3.74 -15.33
N TYR A 199 10.03 4.89 -14.84
CA TYR A 199 8.74 5.00 -14.18
C TYR A 199 7.61 4.75 -15.18
N ASP A 200 6.66 3.89 -14.84
CA ASP A 200 5.61 3.41 -15.74
C ASP A 200 4.20 3.96 -15.40
N GLY A 201 4.10 4.85 -14.39
CA GLY A 201 2.85 5.49 -14.02
C GLY A 201 2.08 4.79 -12.89
N HIS A 202 2.63 3.75 -12.24
CA HIS A 202 2.02 3.20 -11.02
C HIS A 202 1.96 4.26 -9.91
N HIS A 203 0.93 4.20 -9.05
CA HIS A 203 0.78 5.22 -8.01
C HIS A 203 0.27 4.66 -6.68
N ILE A 204 0.37 5.49 -5.67
CA ILE A 204 -0.25 5.29 -4.36
C ILE A 204 -1.26 6.39 -4.09
N ALA A 205 -2.35 6.06 -3.38
CA ALA A 205 -3.26 7.06 -2.86
C ALA A 205 -3.09 7.19 -1.35
N ILE A 206 -3.11 8.43 -0.88
CA ILE A 206 -2.95 8.77 0.54
C ILE A 206 -4.02 9.76 0.99
N TYR A 207 -4.46 9.61 2.24
CA TYR A 207 -5.29 10.60 2.92
C TYR A 207 -4.45 11.45 3.86
N ILE A 208 -4.65 12.77 3.80
CA ILE A 208 -3.92 13.73 4.65
C ILE A 208 -4.88 14.69 5.36
N ALA A 209 -4.51 15.11 6.57
CA ALA A 209 -5.30 16.03 7.38
C ALA A 209 -5.15 17.49 6.91
N ASN A 210 -3.92 17.99 6.84
CA ASN A 210 -3.63 19.32 6.29
C ASN A 210 -3.45 19.20 4.77
N PHE A 211 -4.54 19.40 4.05
CA PHE A 211 -4.58 19.19 2.61
C PHE A 211 -3.99 20.35 1.80
N SER A 212 -4.13 21.59 2.29
CA SER A 212 -3.75 22.79 1.55
C SER A 212 -2.26 23.10 1.59
N SER A 213 -1.57 22.88 2.70
CA SER A 213 -0.15 23.29 2.83
C SER A 213 0.78 22.55 1.87
N PRO A 214 0.72 21.20 1.74
CA PRO A 214 1.50 20.50 0.72
C PRO A 214 1.12 20.93 -0.71
N HIS A 215 -0.17 21.14 -0.97
CA HIS A 215 -0.65 21.62 -2.28
C HIS A 215 -0.01 22.95 -2.67
N VAL A 216 -0.01 23.94 -1.77
CA VAL A 216 0.58 25.26 -2.03
C VAL A 216 2.08 25.14 -2.33
N PHE A 217 2.81 24.33 -1.56
CA PHE A 217 4.23 24.09 -1.80
C PHE A 217 4.49 23.52 -3.19
N LEU A 218 3.74 22.49 -3.56
CA LEU A 218 3.86 21.77 -4.84
C LEU A 218 3.43 22.65 -6.02
N LYS A 219 2.32 23.37 -5.88
CA LYS A 219 1.79 24.28 -6.91
C LYS A 219 2.75 25.41 -7.24
N ASN A 220 3.36 26.04 -6.23
CA ASN A 220 4.34 27.12 -6.41
C ASN A 220 5.63 26.66 -7.13
N ARG A 221 5.83 25.34 -7.25
CA ARG A 221 6.96 24.72 -7.96
C ARG A 221 6.57 23.99 -9.24
N ASN A 222 5.29 24.14 -9.67
CA ASN A 222 4.74 23.47 -10.85
C ASN A 222 4.87 21.93 -10.79
N LEU A 223 4.74 21.34 -9.60
CA LEU A 223 4.84 19.89 -9.36
C LEU A 223 3.50 19.18 -9.37
N ILE A 224 2.38 19.93 -9.33
CA ILE A 224 1.03 19.34 -9.45
C ILE A 224 0.83 18.84 -10.88
N THR A 225 0.54 17.57 -11.02
CA THR A 225 0.31 16.91 -12.33
C THR A 225 -1.17 16.84 -12.69
N GLN A 226 -2.04 16.83 -11.69
CA GLN A 226 -3.50 16.79 -11.90
C GLN A 226 -4.23 17.39 -10.69
N GLU A 227 -5.28 18.18 -10.97
CA GLU A 227 -6.27 18.61 -10.00
C GLU A 227 -7.64 18.05 -10.48
N SER A 228 -8.11 16.96 -9.83
CA SER A 228 -9.32 16.26 -10.26
C SER A 228 -10.59 16.99 -9.81
N ASP A 229 -10.58 17.46 -8.56
CA ASP A 229 -11.68 18.16 -7.89
C ASP A 229 -11.18 18.86 -6.61
N ALA A 230 -12.09 19.39 -5.80
CA ALA A 230 -11.75 20.07 -4.55
C ALA A 230 -11.15 19.15 -3.46
N HIS A 231 -11.24 17.83 -3.64
CA HIS A 231 -10.88 16.85 -2.62
C HIS A 231 -9.63 16.03 -2.98
N GLN A 232 -9.10 16.19 -4.21
CA GLN A 232 -8.00 15.38 -4.73
C GLN A 232 -7.09 16.14 -5.67
N TYR A 233 -5.79 15.98 -5.49
CA TYR A 233 -4.76 16.40 -6.47
C TYR A 233 -3.68 15.32 -6.59
N ARG A 234 -2.84 15.41 -7.63
CA ARG A 234 -1.73 14.49 -7.86
C ARG A 234 -0.42 15.21 -8.10
N PHE A 235 0.67 14.57 -7.69
CA PHE A 235 2.05 14.95 -8.02
C PHE A 235 2.90 13.71 -8.18
N GLN A 236 4.04 13.82 -8.90
CA GLN A 236 4.92 12.67 -9.18
C GLN A 236 6.32 12.86 -8.61
N ASP A 237 6.88 14.06 -8.70
CA ASP A 237 8.25 14.32 -8.32
C ASP A 237 8.42 14.52 -6.82
N ILE A 238 9.16 13.62 -6.20
CA ILE A 238 9.70 13.83 -4.87
C ILE A 238 11.02 14.58 -5.04
N ILE A 239 11.04 15.84 -4.65
CA ILE A 239 12.22 16.71 -4.77
C ILE A 239 12.93 16.84 -3.42
N ASP A 240 14.20 17.20 -3.46
CA ASP A 240 14.88 17.72 -2.27
C ASP A 240 14.39 19.16 -2.03
N PRO A 241 13.76 19.47 -0.88
CA PRO A 241 13.26 20.81 -0.61
C PRO A 241 14.34 21.91 -0.61
N GLU A 242 15.58 21.57 -0.27
CA GLU A 242 16.71 22.51 -0.21
C GLU A 242 17.27 22.84 -1.60
N THR A 243 17.37 21.83 -2.47
CA THR A 243 18.04 21.98 -3.77
C THR A 243 17.10 22.05 -4.95
N GLY A 244 15.85 21.63 -4.78
CA GLY A 244 14.87 21.46 -5.86
C GLY A 244 15.13 20.27 -6.79
N LYS A 245 16.16 19.46 -6.53
CA LYS A 245 16.51 18.29 -7.36
C LYS A 245 15.48 17.19 -7.19
N THR A 246 14.97 16.64 -8.29
CA THR A 246 14.15 15.42 -8.27
C THR A 246 14.98 14.21 -7.80
N LEU A 247 14.50 13.55 -6.76
CA LEU A 247 15.15 12.40 -6.11
C LEU A 247 14.53 11.09 -6.52
N CYS A 248 13.19 11.08 -6.68
CA CYS A 248 12.41 9.91 -7.05
C CYS A 248 11.14 10.34 -7.75
N VAL A 249 10.66 9.53 -8.68
CA VAL A 249 9.38 9.73 -9.37
C VAL A 249 8.44 8.59 -8.97
N ILE A 250 7.36 8.95 -8.28
CA ILE A 250 6.21 8.09 -7.97
C ILE A 250 4.98 8.97 -7.79
N GLU A 251 3.92 8.71 -8.51
CA GLU A 251 2.69 9.48 -8.39
C GLU A 251 2.02 9.24 -7.04
N HIS A 252 1.67 10.35 -6.39
CA HIS A 252 0.84 10.41 -5.21
C HIS A 252 -0.51 10.99 -5.59
N GLU A 253 -1.54 10.19 -5.41
CA GLU A 253 -2.92 10.66 -5.40
C GLU A 253 -3.23 11.10 -3.96
N VAL A 254 -3.27 12.41 -3.76
CA VAL A 254 -3.46 13.01 -2.44
C VAL A 254 -4.93 13.37 -2.26
N ARG A 255 -5.54 12.83 -1.22
CA ARG A 255 -6.97 13.01 -0.90
C ARG A 255 -7.16 13.70 0.44
N SER A 256 -8.16 14.59 0.49
CA SER A 256 -8.62 15.19 1.75
C SER A 256 -9.57 14.26 2.50
N LEU A 257 -9.82 14.54 3.79
CA LEU A 257 -10.80 13.80 4.59
C LEU A 257 -12.27 14.09 4.17
N TYR A 258 -12.47 15.05 3.29
CA TYR A 258 -13.79 15.30 2.65
C TYR A 258 -13.98 14.53 1.35
N HIS A 259 -12.96 13.75 0.91
CA HIS A 259 -13.13 12.89 -0.25
C HIS A 259 -14.21 11.83 0.03
N PRO A 260 -15.16 11.56 -0.91
CA PRO A 260 -16.29 10.65 -0.66
C PRO A 260 -15.92 9.23 -0.23
N MET A 261 -14.70 8.80 -0.51
CA MET A 261 -14.21 7.47 -0.13
C MET A 261 -13.60 7.41 1.28
N TRP A 262 -13.37 8.56 1.94
CA TRP A 262 -12.81 8.56 3.29
C TRP A 262 -13.76 7.91 4.30
N GLY A 263 -13.22 7.00 5.11
CA GLY A 263 -13.99 6.31 6.14
C GLY A 263 -15.03 5.32 5.62
N ARG A 264 -15.02 5.01 4.32
CA ARG A 264 -15.90 3.99 3.76
C ARG A 264 -15.48 2.61 4.25
N ASP A 265 -16.43 1.84 4.76
CA ASP A 265 -16.20 0.44 5.11
C ASP A 265 -15.92 -0.40 3.87
N LEU A 266 -14.87 -1.22 3.93
CA LEU A 266 -14.52 -2.16 2.88
C LEU A 266 -14.99 -3.57 3.23
N VAL A 267 -15.67 -4.22 2.31
CA VAL A 267 -16.10 -5.61 2.48
C VAL A 267 -14.92 -6.54 2.24
N ASN A 268 -14.56 -7.32 3.25
CA ASN A 268 -13.51 -8.35 3.16
C ASN A 268 -14.13 -9.72 3.41
N ARG A 269 -14.35 -10.47 2.33
CA ARG A 269 -14.90 -11.81 2.39
C ARG A 269 -13.89 -12.81 2.94
N ASN A 270 -14.33 -13.72 3.78
CA ASN A 270 -13.50 -14.85 4.19
C ASN A 270 -13.27 -15.81 3.00
N ALA A 271 -12.05 -15.83 2.48
CA ALA A 271 -11.68 -16.67 1.35
C ALA A 271 -11.69 -18.20 1.66
N GLY A 272 -11.76 -18.57 2.93
CA GLY A 272 -11.95 -19.96 3.37
C GLY A 272 -13.38 -20.47 3.22
N GLN A 273 -14.37 -19.54 3.19
CA GLN A 273 -15.77 -19.92 2.99
C GLN A 273 -16.03 -20.36 1.55
N ASN A 274 -16.70 -21.47 1.40
CA ASN A 274 -17.14 -21.98 0.11
C ASN A 274 -18.37 -22.87 0.26
N ILE A 275 -19.01 -23.22 -0.84
CA ILE A 275 -20.26 -24.03 -0.88
C ILE A 275 -20.14 -25.41 -0.21
N ARG A 276 -18.93 -25.97 -0.08
CA ARG A 276 -18.71 -27.30 0.53
C ARG A 276 -18.26 -27.23 2.00
N ALA A 277 -17.80 -26.07 2.45
CA ALA A 277 -17.27 -25.86 3.80
C ALA A 277 -17.84 -24.57 4.43
N TYR A 278 -19.12 -24.31 4.17
CA TYR A 278 -19.81 -23.13 4.69
C TYR A 278 -20.04 -23.24 6.21
N GLN A 279 -19.63 -22.20 6.92
CA GLN A 279 -19.89 -22.02 8.35
C GLN A 279 -20.65 -20.70 8.54
N ARG A 280 -21.84 -20.78 9.10
CA ARG A 280 -22.68 -19.61 9.36
C ARG A 280 -21.96 -18.64 10.32
N GLY A 281 -21.98 -17.35 10.00
CA GLY A 281 -21.34 -16.31 10.79
C GLY A 281 -19.83 -16.10 10.50
N HIS A 282 -19.24 -16.88 9.58
CA HIS A 282 -17.84 -16.76 9.16
C HIS A 282 -17.67 -16.20 7.74
N ASP A 283 -18.65 -15.42 7.26
CA ASP A 283 -18.68 -14.94 5.87
C ASP A 283 -17.67 -13.84 5.56
N ALA A 284 -17.33 -13.03 6.55
CA ALA A 284 -16.43 -11.90 6.37
C ALA A 284 -15.30 -11.88 7.40
N PHE A 285 -14.13 -11.41 6.98
CA PHE A 285 -13.17 -10.81 7.90
C PHE A 285 -13.65 -9.38 8.15
N SER A 286 -14.26 -9.16 9.30
CA SER A 286 -14.68 -7.83 9.69
C SER A 286 -13.46 -7.03 10.09
N SER A 287 -13.30 -5.85 9.49
CA SER A 287 -12.41 -4.81 10.00
C SER A 287 -12.91 -4.24 11.35
N ALA A 288 -14.08 -4.70 11.80
CA ALA A 288 -14.71 -4.28 13.05
C ALA A 288 -13.89 -4.61 14.30
N ASP A 289 -12.86 -5.43 14.20
CA ASP A 289 -11.92 -5.60 15.30
C ASP A 289 -11.18 -4.28 15.66
N HIS A 290 -11.08 -3.34 14.72
CA HIS A 290 -10.61 -1.98 15.02
C HIS A 290 -11.61 -1.16 15.85
N LEU A 291 -12.91 -1.40 15.73
CA LEU A 291 -13.93 -0.68 16.52
C LEU A 291 -14.04 -1.21 17.96
N ARG A 292 -13.67 -2.45 18.22
CA ARG A 292 -13.67 -3.03 19.58
C ARG A 292 -12.63 -2.39 20.50
N ALA A 293 -11.53 -1.89 19.95
CA ALA A 293 -10.51 -1.17 20.74
C ALA A 293 -11.01 0.17 21.30
N PHE A 294 -12.11 0.71 20.78
CA PHE A 294 -12.68 1.99 21.22
C PHE A 294 -13.90 1.83 22.16
N THR A 295 -14.35 0.61 22.44
CA THR A 295 -15.55 0.33 23.26
C THR A 295 -15.25 -0.40 24.57
N SER A 296 -13.99 -0.62 24.92
CA SER A 296 -13.57 -1.22 26.21
C SER A 296 -13.05 -0.20 27.20
#